data_ebd986cf30ab860a693a1fd77415ae95
#
_entry.id   ebd986cf30ab860a693a1fd77415ae95
#
_cell.length_a   1.000
_cell.length_b   1.000
_cell.length_c   1.000
_cell.angle_alpha   90.00
_cell.angle_beta   90.00
_cell.angle_gamma   90.00
#
_symmetry.space_group_name_H-M   'P 1'
#
loop_
_entity.id
_entity.type
_entity.pdbx_description
1 polymer ?
#
loop_
_entity_poly.entity_id
_entity_poly.type
_entity_poly.pdbx_seq_one_letter_code
_entity_poly.pdbx_strand_id
1 'polypeptide(L)'
;MDSSRVAPAFTGTGDIHKFIETRDEPDWMLDIRRAALDNFSRMEWPTPQDEEWRRSDIGNYDFDSYDFAGAPDAEPPAGDLPDGLAGRLDFDGPACTGAALSPELSRRGVVFDSLEHLLARVRSGEEVSEAAVDAVRRLLGGSAAWDENRTFPFHYSAWTHGVVLYVPAGVMVEEPFMVSFSESGDGRFSLPQIVGAVGQGADATLIQQVRGVEEEGEVFLSDGVDLEVGAGGRLSFFARHDLNIDSSTVSNGFGRVGRDAHLHHFLSSFGGMFSKFRFDVILQDQGADALIDGLYFGREDQHMDLRTVQDHRGHHTGSRTFYKGAVKDEARSVYQGLIKVDHDAPQTDAYLTNNNLILNDGARSDSIPSLQINTDDVKCSHGSTTGRIDQRQLFYLLTRGYNPTEARVMLVQGFFEELISRAPAVMQEELRNEVEERILAEEDDEE
;
A
#
# COMPACT_ATOMS: atom_id res chain seq x y z
N MET A 1 28.42 21.41 1.04
CA MET A 1 27.86 20.14 0.55
C MET A 1 28.73 19.06 1.18
N ASP A 2 28.26 18.57 2.29
CA ASP A 2 29.03 17.56 3.06
C ASP A 2 28.59 16.17 2.59
N SER A 3 29.47 15.48 1.88
CA SER A 3 29.21 14.19 1.24
C SER A 3 29.51 13.00 2.17
N SER A 4 29.47 13.21 3.47
CA SER A 4 29.74 12.17 4.48
C SER A 4 28.49 11.79 5.30
N ARG A 5 27.33 11.64 4.65
CA ARG A 5 26.20 10.99 5.32
C ARG A 5 26.44 9.49 5.34
N VAL A 6 26.81 9.01 6.51
CA VAL A 6 26.95 7.58 6.81
C VAL A 6 25.55 6.96 6.74
N ALA A 7 25.40 5.83 6.04
CA ALA A 7 24.18 5.04 6.08
C ALA A 7 23.81 4.72 7.54
N PRO A 8 22.52 4.58 7.89
CA PRO A 8 22.10 4.32 9.26
C PRO A 8 22.86 3.12 9.83
N ALA A 9 23.39 3.27 11.02
CA ALA A 9 24.15 2.23 11.70
C ALA A 9 23.28 1.05 12.17
N PHE A 10 21.92 1.15 12.03
CA PHE A 10 20.99 0.11 12.45
C PHE A 10 21.31 -1.20 11.73
N THR A 11 21.88 -2.11 12.46
CA THR A 11 22.00 -3.49 11.99
C THR A 11 20.75 -4.28 12.30
N GLY A 12 20.03 -3.95 13.38
CA GLY A 12 18.74 -4.50 13.83
C GLY A 12 18.68 -6.02 13.98
N THR A 13 19.71 -6.70 13.48
CA THR A 13 19.73 -8.16 13.36
C THR A 13 19.55 -8.85 14.72
N GLY A 14 20.17 -8.32 15.78
CA GLY A 14 20.06 -8.88 17.13
C GLY A 14 18.66 -8.69 17.74
N ASP A 15 18.03 -7.56 17.48
CA ASP A 15 16.72 -7.23 18.03
C ASP A 15 15.61 -7.95 17.26
N ILE A 16 15.72 -8.03 15.93
CA ILE A 16 14.81 -8.86 15.11
C ILE A 16 14.95 -10.34 15.46
N HIS A 17 16.16 -10.83 15.69
CA HIS A 17 16.37 -12.21 16.13
C HIS A 17 15.66 -12.50 17.46
N LYS A 18 15.83 -11.64 18.47
CA LYS A 18 15.11 -11.75 19.74
C LYS A 18 13.60 -11.70 19.55
N PHE A 19 13.11 -10.77 18.70
CA PHE A 19 11.70 -10.66 18.37
C PHE A 19 11.15 -11.98 17.79
N ILE A 20 11.85 -12.59 16.81
CA ILE A 20 11.46 -13.87 16.22
C ILE A 20 11.41 -14.99 17.27
N GLU A 21 12.39 -15.04 18.21
CA GLU A 21 12.43 -16.06 19.25
C GLU A 21 11.28 -15.96 20.26
N THR A 22 10.68 -14.78 20.42
CA THR A 22 9.51 -14.57 21.30
C THR A 22 8.17 -14.89 20.65
N ARG A 23 8.15 -15.12 19.32
CA ARG A 23 6.90 -15.35 18.58
C ARG A 23 6.38 -16.76 18.80
N ASP A 24 5.10 -16.85 19.15
CA ASP A 24 4.38 -18.12 19.30
C ASP A 24 3.72 -18.55 17.99
N GLU A 25 4.56 -18.83 16.97
CA GLU A 25 4.14 -19.14 15.61
C GLU A 25 4.50 -20.58 15.20
N PRO A 26 3.83 -21.17 14.19
CA PRO A 26 4.22 -22.46 13.63
C PRO A 26 5.66 -22.43 13.06
N ASP A 27 6.37 -23.55 13.14
CA ASP A 27 7.78 -23.67 12.71
C ASP A 27 8.01 -23.13 11.29
N TRP A 28 7.10 -23.44 10.36
CA TRP A 28 7.21 -22.97 8.98
C TRP A 28 7.16 -21.44 8.85
N MET A 29 6.44 -20.74 9.75
CA MET A 29 6.39 -19.27 9.76
C MET A 29 7.69 -18.71 10.34
N LEU A 30 8.18 -19.29 11.43
CA LEU A 30 9.48 -18.93 11.99
C LEU A 30 10.62 -19.14 10.97
N ASP A 31 10.54 -20.17 10.14
CA ASP A 31 11.53 -20.43 9.09
C ASP A 31 11.47 -19.35 7.98
N ILE A 32 10.27 -18.88 7.61
CA ILE A 32 10.10 -17.76 6.68
C ILE A 32 10.76 -16.48 7.25
N ARG A 33 10.49 -16.15 8.51
CA ARG A 33 11.09 -14.99 9.18
C ARG A 33 12.60 -15.08 9.26
N ARG A 34 13.15 -16.25 9.60
CA ARG A 34 14.60 -16.48 9.66
C ARG A 34 15.26 -16.34 8.30
N ALA A 35 14.63 -16.86 7.23
CA ALA A 35 15.13 -16.71 5.87
C ALA A 35 15.15 -15.23 5.46
N ALA A 36 14.12 -14.46 5.79
CA ALA A 36 14.10 -13.02 5.56
C ALA A 36 15.18 -12.31 6.38
N LEU A 37 15.38 -12.67 7.66
CA LEU A 37 16.45 -12.10 8.50
C LEU A 37 17.85 -12.39 7.95
N ASP A 38 18.06 -13.58 7.40
CA ASP A 38 19.31 -13.94 6.74
C ASP A 38 19.58 -13.06 5.51
N ASN A 39 18.55 -12.75 4.72
CA ASN A 39 18.64 -11.84 3.59
C ASN A 39 18.92 -10.41 4.09
N PHE A 40 18.15 -9.92 5.06
CA PHE A 40 18.36 -8.61 5.68
C PHE A 40 19.79 -8.41 6.17
N SER A 41 20.38 -9.44 6.80
CA SER A 41 21.74 -9.39 7.37
C SER A 41 22.84 -9.27 6.32
N ARG A 42 22.57 -9.65 5.05
CA ARG A 42 23.54 -9.65 3.95
C ARG A 42 23.44 -8.38 3.09
N MET A 43 22.36 -7.63 3.22
CA MET A 43 22.09 -6.45 2.40
C MET A 43 22.47 -5.17 3.13
N GLU A 44 22.84 -4.18 2.36
CA GLU A 44 23.03 -2.81 2.86
C GLU A 44 21.74 -2.01 2.68
N TRP A 45 21.54 -0.97 3.50
CA TRP A 45 20.44 -0.05 3.30
C TRP A 45 20.58 0.64 1.95
N PRO A 46 19.47 0.88 1.25
CA PRO A 46 19.53 1.59 -0.01
C PRO A 46 20.00 3.03 0.20
N THR A 47 20.69 3.53 -0.80
CA THR A 47 21.31 4.85 -0.80
C THR A 47 20.85 5.65 -2.02
N PRO A 48 21.08 6.97 -2.08
CA PRO A 48 20.80 7.78 -3.27
C PRO A 48 21.60 7.38 -4.54
N GLN A 49 22.54 6.44 -4.45
CA GLN A 49 23.22 5.84 -5.61
C GLN A 49 22.36 4.78 -6.29
N ASP A 50 21.45 4.15 -5.56
CA ASP A 50 20.50 3.21 -6.09
C ASP A 50 19.43 3.97 -6.87
N GLU A 51 19.12 3.56 -8.10
CA GLU A 51 18.24 4.32 -8.99
C GLU A 51 16.86 4.58 -8.37
N GLU A 52 16.28 3.58 -7.73
CA GLU A 52 15.00 3.66 -7.06
C GLU A 52 15.01 4.64 -5.87
N TRP A 53 16.15 4.79 -5.19
CA TRP A 53 16.31 5.61 -4.00
C TRP A 53 17.02 6.95 -4.25
N ARG A 54 17.36 7.25 -5.50
CA ARG A 54 18.11 8.47 -5.87
C ARG A 54 17.46 9.77 -5.39
N ARG A 55 16.16 9.77 -5.21
CA ARG A 55 15.38 10.94 -4.78
C ARG A 55 14.80 10.80 -3.38
N SER A 56 15.03 9.68 -2.73
CA SER A 56 14.48 9.33 -1.42
C SER A 56 15.60 8.80 -0.56
N ASP A 57 15.86 9.46 0.56
CA ASP A 57 16.99 9.13 1.44
C ASP A 57 16.46 8.56 2.76
N ILE A 58 16.58 7.25 2.93
CA ILE A 58 16.28 6.56 4.19
C ILE A 58 17.45 6.66 5.19
N GLY A 59 18.61 7.13 4.76
CA GLY A 59 19.81 7.27 5.59
C GLY A 59 19.73 8.32 6.69
N ASN A 60 18.66 9.12 6.72
CA ASN A 60 18.44 10.12 7.76
C ASN A 60 17.73 9.56 9.00
N TYR A 61 17.23 8.31 8.95
CA TYR A 61 16.50 7.69 10.06
C TYR A 61 17.46 7.05 11.05
N ASP A 62 17.28 7.35 12.33
CA ASP A 62 17.92 6.65 13.44
C ASP A 62 17.03 5.46 13.85
N PHE A 63 17.16 4.36 13.15
CA PHE A 63 16.38 3.17 13.42
C PHE A 63 16.65 2.54 14.79
N ASP A 64 17.75 2.89 15.46
CA ASP A 64 18.03 2.42 16.83
C ASP A 64 17.14 3.13 17.87
N SER A 65 16.47 4.23 17.49
CA SER A 65 15.51 4.94 18.34
C SER A 65 14.12 4.33 18.37
N TYR A 66 13.82 3.35 17.49
CA TYR A 66 12.50 2.74 17.39
C TYR A 66 12.45 1.37 18.08
N ASP A 67 11.38 1.15 18.83
CA ASP A 67 11.09 -0.11 19.49
C ASP A 67 10.10 -0.98 18.70
N PHE A 68 10.33 -2.31 18.68
CA PHE A 68 9.36 -3.27 18.17
C PHE A 68 8.25 -3.51 19.20
N ALA A 69 7.04 -3.11 18.87
CA ALA A 69 5.87 -3.50 19.65
C ALA A 69 5.41 -4.90 19.21
N GLY A 70 5.39 -5.85 20.14
CA GLY A 70 4.81 -7.17 19.91
C GLY A 70 3.29 -7.13 20.03
N ALA A 71 2.57 -7.85 19.18
CA ALA A 71 1.13 -8.04 19.37
C ALA A 71 0.87 -8.91 20.61
N PRO A 72 -0.17 -8.61 21.39
CA PRO A 72 -0.65 -9.56 22.39
C PRO A 72 -1.20 -10.82 21.69
N ASP A 73 -0.85 -12.00 22.18
CA ASP A 73 -1.31 -13.30 21.67
C ASP A 73 -2.78 -13.61 22.04
N ALA A 74 -3.61 -12.59 22.14
CA ALA A 74 -5.01 -12.74 22.56
C ALA A 74 -5.93 -12.99 21.36
N GLU A 75 -6.90 -13.90 21.54
CA GLU A 75 -8.03 -14.02 20.62
C GLU A 75 -8.69 -12.65 20.44
N PRO A 76 -8.88 -12.18 19.19
CA PRO A 76 -9.51 -10.90 18.96
C PRO A 76 -10.89 -10.82 19.62
N PRO A 77 -11.21 -9.74 20.34
CA PRO A 77 -12.55 -9.57 20.89
C PRO A 77 -13.59 -9.51 19.76
N ALA A 78 -14.75 -10.10 19.99
CA ALA A 78 -15.84 -9.99 19.05
C ALA A 78 -16.25 -8.51 18.89
N GLY A 79 -16.23 -8.04 17.64
CA GLY A 79 -16.66 -6.70 17.26
C GLY A 79 -18.07 -6.69 16.67
N ASP A 80 -18.65 -5.51 16.56
CA ASP A 80 -19.88 -5.31 15.79
C ASP A 80 -19.56 -5.29 14.30
N LEU A 81 -20.41 -5.93 13.49
CA LEU A 81 -20.34 -5.86 12.03
C LEU A 81 -21.30 -4.76 11.54
N PRO A 82 -20.79 -3.60 11.10
CA PRO A 82 -21.62 -2.54 10.55
C PRO A 82 -22.37 -2.99 9.29
N ASP A 83 -23.55 -2.42 9.06
CA ASP A 83 -24.29 -2.61 7.81
C ASP A 83 -23.43 -2.19 6.62
N GLY A 84 -23.46 -2.99 5.54
CA GLY A 84 -22.70 -2.74 4.31
C GLY A 84 -21.25 -3.23 4.36
N LEU A 85 -20.85 -3.98 5.39
CA LEU A 85 -19.55 -4.67 5.44
C LEU A 85 -19.74 -6.20 5.49
N ALA A 86 -18.88 -6.90 4.77
CA ALA A 86 -18.75 -8.36 4.82
C ALA A 86 -17.98 -8.85 6.05
N GLY A 87 -17.02 -8.05 6.51
CA GLY A 87 -16.21 -8.29 7.69
C GLY A 87 -15.46 -7.03 8.11
N ARG A 88 -15.08 -6.97 9.40
CA ARG A 88 -14.33 -5.86 9.98
C ARG A 88 -13.26 -6.35 10.94
N LEU A 89 -12.08 -5.76 10.85
CA LEU A 89 -10.98 -5.92 11.81
C LEU A 89 -10.47 -4.53 12.19
N ASP A 90 -10.32 -4.30 13.49
CA ASP A 90 -9.78 -3.06 14.03
C ASP A 90 -8.51 -3.35 14.83
N PHE A 91 -7.48 -2.56 14.60
CA PHE A 91 -6.21 -2.62 15.33
C PHE A 91 -5.91 -1.28 15.98
N ASP A 92 -5.36 -1.33 17.20
CA ASP A 92 -4.74 -0.21 17.91
C ASP A 92 -3.26 -0.55 18.13
N GLY A 93 -2.40 0.04 17.32
CA GLY A 93 -1.04 -0.46 17.13
C GLY A 93 -1.09 -1.95 16.76
N PRO A 94 -0.30 -2.83 17.40
CA PRO A 94 -0.26 -4.25 17.07
C PRO A 94 -1.45 -5.06 17.63
N ALA A 95 -2.29 -4.48 18.48
CA ALA A 95 -3.38 -5.19 19.13
C ALA A 95 -4.66 -5.20 18.27
N CYS A 96 -5.18 -6.38 17.92
CA CYS A 96 -6.51 -6.50 17.34
C CYS A 96 -7.57 -6.23 18.41
N THR A 97 -8.33 -5.13 18.26
CA THR A 97 -9.30 -4.64 19.24
C THR A 97 -10.74 -4.98 18.88
N GLY A 98 -10.99 -5.48 17.69
CA GLY A 98 -12.30 -5.92 17.24
C GLY A 98 -12.24 -6.78 15.99
N ALA A 99 -13.00 -7.88 15.99
CA ALA A 99 -13.12 -8.77 14.83
C ALA A 99 -14.58 -9.15 14.59
N ALA A 100 -15.03 -9.00 13.35
CA ALA A 100 -16.36 -9.43 12.92
C ALA A 100 -16.31 -9.95 11.48
N LEU A 101 -17.02 -11.05 11.24
CA LEU A 101 -17.22 -11.64 9.91
C LEU A 101 -18.67 -12.08 9.77
N SER A 102 -19.27 -11.84 8.61
CA SER A 102 -20.61 -12.33 8.30
C SER A 102 -20.70 -13.85 8.55
N PRO A 103 -21.66 -14.30 9.38
CA PRO A 103 -21.82 -15.74 9.66
C PRO A 103 -22.16 -16.57 8.41
N GLU A 104 -22.74 -15.95 7.40
CA GLU A 104 -23.00 -16.60 6.11
C GLU A 104 -21.71 -16.87 5.37
N LEU A 105 -20.82 -15.86 5.27
CA LEU A 105 -19.53 -15.99 4.60
C LEU A 105 -18.61 -16.98 5.31
N SER A 106 -18.59 -16.95 6.66
CA SER A 106 -17.87 -17.95 7.45
C SER A 106 -18.32 -19.39 7.12
N ARG A 107 -19.63 -19.63 7.03
CA ARG A 107 -20.18 -20.95 6.64
C ARG A 107 -19.82 -21.34 5.19
N ARG A 108 -19.53 -20.38 4.32
CA ARG A 108 -19.06 -20.60 2.95
C ARG A 108 -17.56 -20.79 2.87
N GLY A 109 -16.85 -20.82 4.02
CA GLY A 109 -15.41 -21.05 4.13
C GLY A 109 -14.54 -19.80 3.90
N VAL A 110 -15.12 -18.61 3.92
CA VAL A 110 -14.37 -17.36 3.92
C VAL A 110 -13.65 -17.23 5.27
N VAL A 111 -12.36 -16.88 5.23
CA VAL A 111 -11.55 -16.53 6.41
C VAL A 111 -11.23 -15.04 6.33
N PHE A 112 -11.58 -14.30 7.35
CA PHE A 112 -11.18 -12.93 7.58
C PHE A 112 -10.83 -12.78 9.05
N ASP A 113 -9.54 -12.76 9.37
CA ASP A 113 -9.04 -12.89 10.73
C ASP A 113 -7.69 -12.18 10.89
N SER A 114 -7.24 -11.98 12.13
CA SER A 114 -5.85 -11.56 12.33
C SER A 114 -4.90 -12.70 11.98
N LEU A 115 -3.74 -12.38 11.44
CA LEU A 115 -2.70 -13.36 11.12
C LEU A 115 -2.22 -14.07 12.38
N GLU A 116 -2.06 -13.33 13.49
CA GLU A 116 -1.64 -13.88 14.78
C GLU A 116 -2.62 -14.93 15.28
N HIS A 117 -3.91 -14.66 15.25
CA HIS A 117 -4.95 -15.58 15.69
C HIS A 117 -4.97 -16.85 14.81
N LEU A 118 -4.90 -16.69 13.49
CA LEU A 118 -4.80 -17.83 12.57
C LEU A 118 -3.57 -18.69 12.88
N LEU A 119 -2.39 -18.08 13.05
CA LEU A 119 -1.14 -18.80 13.31
C LEU A 119 -1.14 -19.48 14.68
N ALA A 120 -1.69 -18.85 15.71
CA ALA A 120 -1.85 -19.46 17.04
C ALA A 120 -2.74 -20.71 17.00
N ARG A 121 -3.87 -20.65 16.27
CA ARG A 121 -4.76 -21.80 16.06
C ARG A 121 -4.10 -22.93 15.30
N VAL A 122 -3.31 -22.62 14.27
CA VAL A 122 -2.50 -23.62 13.54
C VAL A 122 -1.54 -24.32 14.52
N ARG A 123 -0.87 -23.57 15.38
CA ARG A 123 0.09 -24.09 16.32
C ARG A 123 -0.56 -24.95 17.42
N SER A 124 -1.71 -24.54 17.94
CA SER A 124 -2.47 -25.31 18.93
C SER A 124 -3.09 -26.59 18.38
N GLY A 125 -3.07 -26.78 17.05
CA GLY A 125 -3.68 -27.93 16.36
C GLY A 125 -5.19 -27.84 16.28
N GLU A 126 -5.75 -26.66 16.37
CA GLU A 126 -7.17 -26.41 16.12
C GLU A 126 -7.52 -26.58 14.65
N GLU A 127 -8.80 -26.87 14.39
CA GLU A 127 -9.31 -26.95 13.02
C GLU A 127 -9.35 -25.54 12.38
N VAL A 128 -8.58 -25.36 11.31
CA VAL A 128 -8.51 -24.14 10.52
C VAL A 128 -8.62 -24.47 9.03
N SER A 129 -8.88 -23.49 8.20
CA SER A 129 -8.88 -23.65 6.75
C SER A 129 -7.47 -23.92 6.24
N GLU A 130 -7.17 -25.16 5.84
CA GLU A 130 -5.88 -25.54 5.24
C GLU A 130 -5.55 -24.67 4.03
N ALA A 131 -6.55 -24.34 3.20
CA ALA A 131 -6.36 -23.52 2.02
C ALA A 131 -5.96 -22.06 2.36
N ALA A 132 -6.51 -21.50 3.44
CA ALA A 132 -6.10 -20.19 3.94
C ALA A 132 -4.65 -20.23 4.47
N VAL A 133 -4.29 -21.26 5.24
CA VAL A 133 -2.93 -21.47 5.76
C VAL A 133 -1.92 -21.63 4.62
N ASP A 134 -2.26 -22.41 3.60
CA ASP A 134 -1.41 -22.62 2.43
C ASP A 134 -1.23 -21.32 1.61
N ALA A 135 -2.27 -20.49 1.51
CA ALA A 135 -2.16 -19.16 0.89
C ALA A 135 -1.18 -18.28 1.67
N VAL A 136 -1.32 -18.19 3.00
CA VAL A 136 -0.40 -17.41 3.86
C VAL A 136 1.04 -17.90 3.67
N ARG A 137 1.26 -19.22 3.79
CA ARG A 137 2.60 -19.82 3.64
C ARG A 137 3.23 -19.51 2.28
N ARG A 138 2.47 -19.67 1.20
CA ARG A 138 2.95 -19.44 -0.16
C ARG A 138 3.27 -17.98 -0.43
N LEU A 139 2.37 -17.08 -0.03
CA LEU A 139 2.51 -15.66 -0.29
C LEU A 139 3.67 -15.06 0.51
N LEU A 140 3.68 -15.23 1.83
CA LEU A 140 4.76 -14.72 2.69
C LEU A 140 6.10 -15.37 2.37
N GLY A 141 6.14 -16.69 2.13
CA GLY A 141 7.38 -17.37 1.75
C GLY A 141 7.95 -16.88 0.41
N GLY A 142 7.10 -16.59 -0.56
CA GLY A 142 7.51 -16.02 -1.85
C GLY A 142 8.05 -14.59 -1.74
N SER A 143 7.41 -13.76 -0.92
CA SER A 143 7.79 -12.35 -0.76
C SER A 143 8.98 -12.16 0.19
N ALA A 144 9.12 -13.01 1.20
CA ALA A 144 10.29 -13.02 2.08
C ALA A 144 11.61 -13.36 1.36
N ALA A 145 11.52 -14.04 0.20
CA ALA A 145 12.67 -14.36 -0.65
C ALA A 145 13.06 -13.20 -1.60
N TRP A 146 12.32 -12.08 -1.59
CA TRP A 146 12.61 -10.94 -2.44
C TRP A 146 13.81 -10.16 -1.90
N ASP A 147 14.78 -9.90 -2.75
CA ASP A 147 16.10 -9.38 -2.37
C ASP A 147 16.53 -8.13 -3.18
N GLU A 148 15.59 -7.39 -3.75
CA GLU A 148 15.92 -6.19 -4.54
C GLU A 148 16.50 -5.05 -3.67
N ASN A 149 15.98 -4.88 -2.45
CA ASN A 149 16.51 -3.94 -1.47
C ASN A 149 16.20 -4.40 -0.02
N ARG A 150 16.91 -3.82 0.95
CA ARG A 150 16.87 -4.23 2.36
C ARG A 150 15.52 -4.01 3.06
N THR A 151 14.65 -3.14 2.55
CA THR A 151 13.35 -2.85 3.17
C THR A 151 12.39 -4.05 3.11
N PHE A 152 12.47 -4.87 2.06
CA PHE A 152 11.66 -6.09 1.96
C PHE A 152 12.02 -7.10 3.04
N PRO A 153 13.25 -7.62 3.11
CA PRO A 153 13.58 -8.60 4.13
C PRO A 153 13.50 -8.04 5.55
N PHE A 154 13.66 -6.73 5.77
CA PHE A 154 13.35 -6.08 7.04
C PHE A 154 11.89 -6.34 7.42
N HIS A 155 10.95 -5.96 6.56
CA HIS A 155 9.53 -6.14 6.81
C HIS A 155 9.17 -7.61 7.06
N TYR A 156 9.54 -8.53 6.13
CA TYR A 156 9.15 -9.93 6.23
C TYR A 156 9.80 -10.71 7.38
N SER A 157 10.91 -10.22 7.94
CA SER A 157 11.49 -10.78 9.16
C SER A 157 10.78 -10.30 10.43
N ALA A 158 10.24 -9.08 10.42
CA ALA A 158 9.86 -8.33 11.62
C ALA A 158 8.39 -7.89 11.67
N TRP A 159 7.53 -8.23 10.69
CA TRP A 159 6.13 -7.80 10.74
C TRP A 159 5.49 -8.19 12.08
N THR A 160 4.73 -7.26 12.67
CA THR A 160 4.27 -7.33 14.06
C THR A 160 2.86 -7.86 14.19
N HIS A 161 1.98 -7.50 13.28
CA HIS A 161 0.57 -7.87 13.27
C HIS A 161 0.04 -7.89 11.85
N GLY A 162 -1.13 -8.45 11.62
CA GLY A 162 -1.64 -8.49 10.26
C GLY A 162 -3.01 -9.11 10.10
N VAL A 163 -3.42 -9.19 8.84
CA VAL A 163 -4.74 -9.64 8.41
C VAL A 163 -4.60 -10.72 7.34
N VAL A 164 -5.42 -11.74 7.44
CA VAL A 164 -5.67 -12.71 6.38
C VAL A 164 -7.09 -12.58 5.86
N LEU A 165 -7.22 -12.38 4.55
CA LEU A 165 -8.46 -12.58 3.81
C LEU A 165 -8.29 -13.75 2.86
N TYR A 166 -9.06 -14.82 3.05
CA TYR A 166 -9.15 -15.93 2.11
C TYR A 166 -10.60 -16.11 1.65
N VAL A 167 -10.83 -16.04 0.34
CA VAL A 167 -12.14 -16.24 -0.26
C VAL A 167 -12.09 -17.50 -1.14
N PRO A 168 -12.84 -18.56 -0.81
CA PRO A 168 -12.83 -19.81 -1.57
C PRO A 168 -13.31 -19.64 -3.01
N ALA A 169 -12.95 -20.60 -3.88
CA ALA A 169 -13.37 -20.61 -5.28
C ALA A 169 -14.91 -20.51 -5.43
N GLY A 170 -15.34 -19.66 -6.36
CA GLY A 170 -16.75 -19.44 -6.70
C GLY A 170 -17.55 -18.65 -5.66
N VAL A 171 -16.93 -18.13 -4.61
CA VAL A 171 -17.60 -17.29 -3.61
C VAL A 171 -17.60 -15.84 -4.07
N MET A 172 -18.79 -15.29 -4.31
CA MET A 172 -18.99 -13.88 -4.64
C MET A 172 -19.36 -13.13 -3.35
N VAL A 173 -18.63 -12.06 -3.04
CA VAL A 173 -18.86 -11.19 -1.88
C VAL A 173 -19.16 -9.79 -2.39
N GLU A 174 -20.36 -9.28 -2.12
CA GLU A 174 -20.82 -7.98 -2.62
C GLU A 174 -20.32 -6.82 -1.73
N GLU A 175 -20.48 -6.98 -0.41
CA GLU A 175 -20.00 -5.97 0.54
C GLU A 175 -18.48 -6.07 0.75
N PRO A 176 -17.79 -4.94 0.99
CA PRO A 176 -16.36 -4.95 1.24
C PRO A 176 -16.00 -5.50 2.63
N PHE A 177 -14.82 -6.10 2.75
CA PHE A 177 -14.12 -6.28 4.01
C PHE A 177 -13.36 -5.00 4.35
N MET A 178 -13.29 -4.66 5.63
CA MET A 178 -12.56 -3.48 6.10
C MET A 178 -11.58 -3.84 7.22
N VAL A 179 -10.35 -3.36 7.11
CA VAL A 179 -9.37 -3.37 8.18
C VAL A 179 -8.93 -1.95 8.49
N SER A 180 -8.91 -1.60 9.78
CA SER A 180 -8.43 -0.31 10.27
C SER A 180 -7.23 -0.51 11.17
N PHE A 181 -6.13 0.17 10.86
CA PHE A 181 -4.93 0.27 11.69
C PHE A 181 -4.87 1.69 12.24
N SER A 182 -5.03 1.81 13.55
CA SER A 182 -4.87 3.06 14.31
C SER A 182 -3.48 3.08 14.92
N GLU A 183 -2.65 4.00 14.46
CA GLU A 183 -1.25 4.07 14.87
C GLU A 183 -1.04 5.25 15.82
N SER A 184 -0.40 4.96 16.95
CA SER A 184 -0.08 5.94 18.00
C SER A 184 1.23 5.64 18.68
N GLY A 185 1.77 6.64 19.39
CA GLY A 185 3.00 6.55 20.17
C GLY A 185 4.19 7.19 19.48
N ASP A 186 5.30 7.23 20.19
CA ASP A 186 6.54 7.89 19.80
C ASP A 186 7.70 6.89 19.79
N GLY A 187 8.51 6.90 18.71
CA GLY A 187 9.64 6.00 18.54
C GLY A 187 9.25 4.53 18.37
N ARG A 188 8.19 4.23 17.61
CA ARG A 188 7.70 2.84 17.40
C ARG A 188 7.81 2.39 15.97
N PHE A 189 8.23 1.13 15.81
CA PHE A 189 7.97 0.38 14.58
C PHE A 189 6.56 -0.21 14.60
N SER A 190 5.77 0.09 13.58
CA SER A 190 4.54 -0.62 13.24
C SER A 190 4.74 -1.32 11.90
N LEU A 191 4.58 -2.65 11.89
CA LEU A 191 4.80 -3.45 10.69
C LEU A 191 3.57 -4.33 10.39
N PRO A 192 2.45 -3.71 9.95
CA PRO A 192 1.26 -4.47 9.58
C PRO A 192 1.48 -5.27 8.28
N GLN A 193 0.92 -6.48 8.23
CA GLN A 193 0.97 -7.37 7.07
C GLN A 193 -0.43 -7.71 6.59
N ILE A 194 -0.72 -7.52 5.31
CA ILE A 194 -1.94 -8.00 4.67
C ILE A 194 -1.64 -9.18 3.77
N VAL A 195 -2.41 -10.26 3.95
CA VAL A 195 -2.44 -11.41 3.05
C VAL A 195 -3.86 -11.57 2.52
N GLY A 196 -4.04 -11.32 1.22
CA GLY A 196 -5.33 -11.46 0.53
C GLY A 196 -5.27 -12.52 -0.57
N ALA A 197 -6.08 -13.58 -0.47
CA ALA A 197 -6.14 -14.62 -1.48
C ALA A 197 -7.59 -14.88 -1.90
N VAL A 198 -7.88 -14.68 -3.19
CA VAL A 198 -9.19 -14.91 -3.80
C VAL A 198 -9.09 -16.10 -4.75
N GLY A 199 -9.91 -17.12 -4.51
CA GLY A 199 -9.93 -18.36 -5.27
C GLY A 199 -10.48 -18.21 -6.69
N GLN A 200 -10.43 -19.30 -7.46
CA GLN A 200 -10.91 -19.33 -8.83
C GLN A 200 -12.37 -18.87 -8.94
N GLY A 201 -12.63 -17.87 -9.81
CA GLY A 201 -13.97 -17.36 -10.08
C GLY A 201 -14.66 -16.74 -8.86
N ALA A 202 -13.91 -16.37 -7.83
CA ALA A 202 -14.43 -15.66 -6.67
C ALA A 202 -14.27 -14.15 -6.84
N ASP A 203 -15.01 -13.35 -6.06
CA ASP A 203 -14.98 -11.89 -6.10
C ASP A 203 -15.00 -11.32 -4.69
N ALA A 204 -14.11 -10.35 -4.39
CA ALA A 204 -14.06 -9.67 -3.11
C ALA A 204 -13.46 -8.28 -3.21
N THR A 205 -13.85 -7.42 -2.26
CA THR A 205 -13.24 -6.11 -2.04
C THR A 205 -12.68 -6.03 -0.63
N LEU A 206 -11.41 -5.59 -0.49
CA LEU A 206 -10.76 -5.33 0.79
C LEU A 206 -10.37 -3.85 0.87
N ILE A 207 -10.75 -3.20 1.96
CA ILE A 207 -10.40 -1.81 2.27
C ILE A 207 -9.45 -1.81 3.47
N GLN A 208 -8.28 -1.21 3.30
CA GLN A 208 -7.31 -0.92 4.36
C GLN A 208 -7.35 0.57 4.69
N GLN A 209 -7.44 0.90 5.98
CA GLN A 209 -7.27 2.26 6.47
C GLN A 209 -6.15 2.28 7.50
N VAL A 210 -5.13 3.10 7.27
CA VAL A 210 -4.04 3.37 8.22
C VAL A 210 -4.13 4.82 8.62
N ARG A 211 -4.28 5.08 9.92
CA ARG A 211 -4.45 6.44 10.44
C ARG A 211 -3.57 6.68 11.65
N GLY A 212 -2.97 7.85 11.74
CA GLY A 212 -2.43 8.39 12.98
C GLY A 212 -3.60 8.87 13.87
N VAL A 213 -3.61 8.48 15.14
CA VAL A 213 -4.67 8.88 16.09
C VAL A 213 -4.24 10.04 16.99
N GLU A 214 -2.97 10.36 17.05
CA GLU A 214 -2.40 11.48 17.80
C GLU A 214 -1.88 12.53 16.81
N GLU A 215 -1.95 13.80 17.18
CA GLU A 215 -1.42 14.90 16.36
C GLU A 215 0.11 14.87 16.32
N GLU A 216 0.75 14.41 17.40
CA GLU A 216 2.21 14.33 17.60
C GLU A 216 2.63 12.88 17.87
N GLY A 217 3.86 12.56 17.58
CA GLY A 217 4.47 11.25 17.83
C GLY A 217 4.96 10.58 16.54
N GLU A 218 6.15 10.02 16.58
CA GLU A 218 6.83 9.45 15.43
C GLU A 218 6.61 7.94 15.35
N VAL A 219 5.89 7.49 14.33
CA VAL A 219 5.73 6.06 13.98
C VAL A 219 6.48 5.78 12.69
N PHE A 220 7.34 4.78 12.68
CA PHE A 220 7.86 4.22 11.44
C PHE A 220 7.01 3.03 11.02
N LEU A 221 6.16 3.25 10.04
CA LEU A 221 5.30 2.22 9.46
C LEU A 221 6.04 1.48 8.34
N SER A 222 6.19 0.16 8.48
CA SER A 222 6.56 -0.69 7.36
C SER A 222 5.38 -1.59 7.01
N ASP A 223 4.65 -1.25 5.97
CA ASP A 223 3.43 -1.95 5.56
C ASP A 223 3.72 -2.99 4.48
N GLY A 224 3.24 -4.21 4.67
CA GLY A 224 3.36 -5.32 3.74
C GLY A 224 2.02 -5.74 3.17
N VAL A 225 1.93 -5.91 1.83
CA VAL A 225 0.70 -6.33 1.16
C VAL A 225 0.99 -7.45 0.17
N ASP A 226 0.42 -8.63 0.41
CA ASP A 226 0.52 -9.79 -0.47
C ASP A 226 -0.85 -10.23 -0.96
N LEU A 227 -1.11 -10.04 -2.25
CA LEU A 227 -2.38 -10.35 -2.87
C LEU A 227 -2.23 -11.44 -3.93
N GLU A 228 -3.21 -12.35 -4.00
CA GLU A 228 -3.29 -13.35 -5.06
C GLU A 228 -4.73 -13.48 -5.57
N VAL A 229 -4.87 -13.51 -6.89
CA VAL A 229 -6.16 -13.70 -7.54
C VAL A 229 -6.09 -14.95 -8.41
N GLY A 230 -6.86 -15.96 -8.03
CA GLY A 230 -7.00 -17.23 -8.78
C GLY A 230 -7.71 -17.05 -10.12
N ALA A 231 -7.60 -18.06 -10.99
CA ALA A 231 -8.12 -18.00 -12.34
C ALA A 231 -9.57 -17.51 -12.43
N GLY A 232 -9.84 -16.50 -13.27
CA GLY A 232 -11.16 -15.88 -13.43
C GLY A 232 -11.70 -15.16 -12.20
N GLY A 233 -10.92 -15.04 -11.13
CA GLY A 233 -11.30 -14.32 -9.91
C GLY A 233 -11.13 -12.82 -10.04
N ARG A 234 -11.66 -12.09 -9.06
CA ARG A 234 -11.52 -10.63 -8.94
C ARG A 234 -11.21 -10.24 -7.52
N LEU A 235 -10.24 -9.34 -7.35
CA LEU A 235 -9.94 -8.71 -6.07
C LEU A 235 -9.77 -7.22 -6.28
N SER A 236 -10.53 -6.43 -5.51
CA SER A 236 -10.32 -4.99 -5.40
C SER A 236 -9.71 -4.69 -4.03
N PHE A 237 -8.55 -4.06 -4.02
CA PHE A 237 -7.85 -3.64 -2.80
C PHE A 237 -7.69 -2.13 -2.78
N PHE A 238 -8.26 -1.50 -1.77
CA PHE A 238 -8.23 -0.05 -1.58
C PHE A 238 -7.48 0.27 -0.29
N ALA A 239 -6.35 0.95 -0.41
CA ALA A 239 -5.52 1.38 0.71
C ALA A 239 -5.62 2.90 0.90
N ARG A 240 -5.88 3.34 2.14
CA ARG A 240 -5.76 4.72 2.56
C ARG A 240 -4.71 4.84 3.67
N HIS A 241 -3.71 5.69 3.43
CA HIS A 241 -2.67 6.02 4.40
C HIS A 241 -2.75 7.50 4.76
N ASP A 242 -2.95 7.77 6.05
CA ASP A 242 -3.11 9.11 6.62
C ASP A 242 -2.51 9.15 8.03
N LEU A 243 -1.18 9.02 8.11
CA LEU A 243 -0.44 9.15 9.35
C LEU A 243 -0.24 10.64 9.70
N ASN A 244 0.07 10.92 10.97
CA ASN A 244 0.48 12.26 11.38
C ASN A 244 1.76 12.70 10.67
N ILE A 245 2.04 14.00 10.69
CA ILE A 245 3.12 14.60 9.92
C ILE A 245 4.53 14.10 10.34
N ASP A 246 4.72 13.74 11.61
CA ASP A 246 6.04 13.32 12.13
C ASP A 246 6.38 11.86 11.71
N SER A 247 5.38 11.09 11.31
CA SER A 247 5.53 9.68 10.97
C SER A 247 6.09 9.43 9.57
N SER A 248 6.59 8.22 9.37
CA SER A 248 7.13 7.77 8.09
C SER A 248 6.59 6.41 7.66
N THR A 249 6.43 6.23 6.36
CA THR A 249 5.94 4.98 5.78
C THR A 249 6.89 4.43 4.74
N VAL A 250 7.18 3.12 4.82
CA VAL A 250 7.77 2.33 3.73
C VAL A 250 6.86 1.13 3.47
N SER A 251 6.06 1.17 2.42
CA SER A 251 5.12 0.12 2.06
C SER A 251 5.64 -0.68 0.87
N ASN A 252 5.56 -2.02 0.96
CA ASN A 252 5.94 -2.94 -0.09
C ASN A 252 4.79 -3.91 -0.36
N GLY A 253 4.30 -3.93 -1.60
CA GLY A 253 3.16 -4.76 -1.96
C GLY A 253 3.38 -5.58 -3.23
N PHE A 254 2.77 -6.77 -3.26
CA PHE A 254 2.75 -7.66 -4.40
C PHE A 254 1.32 -8.10 -4.73
N GLY A 255 0.98 -8.02 -6.03
CA GLY A 255 -0.26 -8.61 -6.56
C GLY A 255 0.07 -9.69 -7.58
N ARG A 256 -0.37 -10.94 -7.37
CA ARG A 256 -0.20 -12.06 -8.29
C ARG A 256 -1.52 -12.36 -8.96
N VAL A 257 -1.58 -12.21 -10.28
CA VAL A 257 -2.81 -12.32 -11.06
C VAL A 257 -2.75 -13.54 -11.97
N GLY A 258 -3.67 -14.49 -11.73
CA GLY A 258 -3.78 -15.72 -12.49
C GLY A 258 -4.53 -15.55 -13.80
N ARG A 259 -4.79 -16.67 -14.50
CA ARG A 259 -5.46 -16.72 -15.82
C ARG A 259 -6.82 -16.04 -15.80
N ASP A 260 -7.03 -15.11 -16.74
CA ASP A 260 -8.30 -14.39 -16.95
C ASP A 260 -8.84 -13.73 -15.64
N ALA A 261 -7.95 -13.49 -14.67
CA ALA A 261 -8.26 -12.87 -13.38
C ALA A 261 -8.02 -11.36 -13.44
N HIS A 262 -8.63 -10.64 -12.49
CA HIS A 262 -8.53 -9.19 -12.42
C HIS A 262 -8.16 -8.72 -11.01
N LEU A 263 -7.14 -7.85 -10.90
CA LEU A 263 -6.76 -7.15 -9.69
C LEU A 263 -6.95 -5.65 -9.87
N HIS A 264 -7.73 -5.02 -8.99
CA HIS A 264 -7.76 -3.58 -8.85
C HIS A 264 -7.06 -3.18 -7.55
N HIS A 265 -5.95 -2.47 -7.65
CA HIS A 265 -5.26 -1.84 -6.53
C HIS A 265 -5.48 -0.33 -6.59
N PHE A 266 -5.92 0.26 -5.48
CA PHE A 266 -6.08 1.71 -5.33
C PHE A 266 -5.37 2.18 -4.07
N LEU A 267 -4.44 3.12 -4.21
CA LEU A 267 -3.75 3.77 -3.10
C LEU A 267 -4.21 5.23 -2.97
N SER A 268 -4.60 5.64 -1.76
CA SER A 268 -4.69 7.06 -1.41
C SER A 268 -3.72 7.38 -0.27
N SER A 269 -2.85 8.39 -0.48
CA SER A 269 -1.80 8.75 0.48
C SER A 269 -1.82 10.25 0.77
N PHE A 270 -1.91 10.56 2.06
CA PHE A 270 -2.06 11.94 2.54
C PHE A 270 -1.10 12.29 3.68
N GLY A 271 -0.75 11.34 4.55
CA GLY A 271 0.00 11.58 5.75
C GLY A 271 1.50 11.24 5.66
N GLY A 272 2.20 11.48 6.77
CA GLY A 272 3.60 11.17 6.99
C GLY A 272 4.57 12.20 6.40
N MET A 273 5.67 12.50 7.11
CA MET A 273 6.76 13.33 6.61
C MET A 273 7.45 12.69 5.40
N PHE A 274 7.67 11.38 5.50
CA PHE A 274 8.22 10.58 4.41
C PHE A 274 7.31 9.39 4.11
N SER A 275 6.93 9.23 2.86
CA SER A 275 6.08 8.10 2.44
C SER A 275 6.63 7.49 1.16
N LYS A 276 7.08 6.23 1.26
CA LYS A 276 7.53 5.45 0.11
C LYS A 276 6.66 4.23 -0.09
N PHE A 277 5.92 4.20 -1.19
CA PHE A 277 5.05 3.09 -1.57
C PHE A 277 5.59 2.40 -2.80
N ARG A 278 5.67 1.07 -2.74
CA ARG A 278 5.95 0.23 -3.90
C ARG A 278 4.87 -0.84 -4.03
N PHE A 279 4.32 -0.98 -5.23
CA PHE A 279 3.40 -2.06 -5.56
C PHE A 279 3.76 -2.71 -6.90
N ASP A 280 4.14 -3.99 -6.84
CA ASP A 280 4.49 -4.79 -8.00
C ASP A 280 3.33 -5.73 -8.35
N VAL A 281 2.72 -5.56 -9.52
CA VAL A 281 1.73 -6.50 -10.02
C VAL A 281 2.36 -7.46 -11.03
N ILE A 282 2.21 -8.76 -10.76
CA ILE A 282 2.73 -9.85 -11.58
C ILE A 282 1.56 -10.48 -12.33
N LEU A 283 1.49 -10.21 -13.63
CA LEU A 283 0.49 -10.75 -14.55
C LEU A 283 1.01 -12.08 -15.11
N GLN A 284 0.80 -13.15 -14.31
CA GLN A 284 1.53 -14.40 -14.47
C GLN A 284 1.03 -15.25 -15.62
N ASP A 285 -0.27 -15.29 -15.84
CA ASP A 285 -0.90 -16.20 -16.78
C ASP A 285 -1.62 -15.46 -17.91
N GLN A 286 -2.06 -16.23 -18.93
CA GLN A 286 -2.84 -15.71 -20.05
C GLN A 286 -4.07 -14.94 -19.59
N GLY A 287 -4.31 -13.76 -20.19
CA GLY A 287 -5.51 -12.97 -19.97
C GLY A 287 -5.57 -12.30 -18.60
N ALA A 288 -4.50 -12.37 -17.78
CA ALA A 288 -4.43 -11.65 -16.53
C ALA A 288 -4.52 -10.13 -16.77
N ASP A 289 -5.29 -9.43 -15.94
CA ASP A 289 -5.54 -8.00 -16.08
C ASP A 289 -5.40 -7.27 -14.73
N ALA A 290 -4.85 -6.05 -14.75
CA ALA A 290 -4.70 -5.24 -13.57
C ALA A 290 -5.02 -3.77 -13.80
N LEU A 291 -5.73 -3.17 -12.85
CA LEU A 291 -5.92 -1.74 -12.71
C LEU A 291 -5.17 -1.26 -11.45
N ILE A 292 -4.29 -0.27 -11.61
CA ILE A 292 -3.45 0.24 -10.52
C ILE A 292 -3.65 1.75 -10.45
N ASP A 293 -4.51 2.17 -9.55
CA ASP A 293 -4.87 3.57 -9.36
C ASP A 293 -4.18 4.16 -8.14
N GLY A 294 -3.91 5.46 -8.15
CA GLY A 294 -3.34 6.13 -6.99
C GLY A 294 -3.65 7.62 -6.94
N LEU A 295 -3.98 8.08 -5.74
CA LEU A 295 -4.22 9.48 -5.42
C LEU A 295 -3.31 9.90 -4.28
N TYR A 296 -2.60 11.03 -4.40
CA TYR A 296 -1.79 11.56 -3.31
C TYR A 296 -1.81 13.08 -3.27
N PHE A 297 -1.69 13.62 -2.07
CA PHE A 297 -1.62 15.05 -1.85
C PHE A 297 -0.58 15.38 -0.78
N GLY A 298 0.53 15.99 -1.18
CA GLY A 298 1.60 16.44 -0.29
C GLY A 298 1.50 17.93 0.05
N ARG A 299 1.78 18.26 1.31
CA ARG A 299 1.84 19.62 1.84
C ARG A 299 3.05 19.80 2.76
N GLU A 300 3.31 21.03 3.18
CA GLU A 300 4.45 21.34 4.06
C GLU A 300 5.77 20.80 3.47
N ASP A 301 6.60 20.10 4.24
CA ASP A 301 7.87 19.51 3.80
C ASP A 301 7.73 18.02 3.43
N GLN A 302 6.51 17.50 3.25
CA GLN A 302 6.27 16.09 2.97
C GLN A 302 7.01 15.60 1.73
N HIS A 303 7.60 14.40 1.83
CA HIS A 303 8.22 13.70 0.71
C HIS A 303 7.47 12.41 0.39
N MET A 304 6.85 12.35 -0.78
CA MET A 304 6.08 11.20 -1.25
C MET A 304 6.77 10.54 -2.44
N ASP A 305 7.17 9.28 -2.30
CA ASP A 305 7.78 8.48 -3.37
C ASP A 305 6.89 7.26 -3.66
N LEU A 306 6.34 7.20 -4.86
CA LEU A 306 5.43 6.14 -5.27
C LEU A 306 6.02 5.37 -6.44
N ARG A 307 6.07 4.05 -6.32
CA ARG A 307 6.57 3.16 -7.36
C ARG A 307 5.55 2.08 -7.72
N THR A 308 5.35 1.88 -9.01
CA THR A 308 4.54 0.78 -9.53
C THR A 308 5.31 -0.02 -10.58
N VAL A 309 5.19 -1.35 -10.49
CA VAL A 309 5.74 -2.26 -11.49
C VAL A 309 4.61 -3.12 -12.06
N GLN A 310 4.47 -3.08 -13.38
CA GLN A 310 3.54 -3.92 -14.14
C GLN A 310 4.37 -5.01 -14.83
N ASP A 311 4.54 -6.19 -14.18
CA ASP A 311 5.38 -7.30 -14.66
C ASP A 311 4.51 -8.31 -15.44
N HIS A 312 4.52 -8.18 -16.76
CA HIS A 312 3.77 -9.03 -17.70
C HIS A 312 4.58 -10.27 -18.06
N ARG A 313 4.16 -11.43 -17.58
CA ARG A 313 4.79 -12.74 -17.83
C ARG A 313 3.96 -13.64 -18.73
N GLY A 314 2.62 -13.53 -18.65
CA GLY A 314 1.70 -14.27 -19.49
C GLY A 314 1.37 -13.53 -20.80
N HIS A 315 0.92 -14.26 -21.81
CA HIS A 315 0.48 -13.66 -23.07
C HIS A 315 -0.97 -13.11 -22.97
N HIS A 316 -1.32 -12.11 -23.80
CA HIS A 316 -2.62 -11.42 -23.80
C HIS A 316 -2.97 -10.77 -22.45
N THR A 317 -1.97 -10.29 -21.72
CA THR A 317 -2.19 -9.63 -20.43
C THR A 317 -2.48 -8.15 -20.61
N GLY A 318 -3.31 -7.60 -19.71
CA GLY A 318 -3.68 -6.19 -19.70
C GLY A 318 -3.24 -5.49 -18.42
N SER A 319 -2.80 -4.24 -18.51
CA SER A 319 -2.67 -3.40 -17.32
C SER A 319 -2.90 -1.92 -17.62
N ARG A 320 -3.48 -1.23 -16.64
CA ARG A 320 -3.65 0.22 -16.65
C ARG A 320 -3.22 0.79 -15.31
N THR A 321 -2.29 1.73 -15.34
CA THR A 321 -1.89 2.49 -14.17
C THR A 321 -2.30 3.94 -14.34
N PHE A 322 -2.99 4.48 -13.34
CA PHE A 322 -3.40 5.86 -13.34
C PHE A 322 -3.19 6.51 -11.97
N TYR A 323 -2.17 7.36 -11.88
CA TYR A 323 -1.83 8.11 -10.69
C TYR A 323 -2.07 9.60 -10.90
N LYS A 324 -2.71 10.24 -9.92
CA LYS A 324 -2.83 11.70 -9.83
C LYS A 324 -2.28 12.19 -8.50
N GLY A 325 -1.45 13.22 -8.55
CA GLY A 325 -0.89 13.86 -7.37
C GLY A 325 -1.08 15.37 -7.36
N ALA A 326 -1.23 15.95 -6.18
CA ALA A 326 -1.08 17.39 -5.98
C ALA A 326 -0.01 17.63 -4.92
N VAL A 327 0.74 18.70 -5.08
CA VAL A 327 1.76 19.12 -4.13
C VAL A 327 1.70 20.64 -3.92
N LYS A 328 1.82 21.05 -2.65
CA LYS A 328 1.89 22.45 -2.26
C LYS A 328 3.02 22.70 -1.25
N ASP A 329 3.23 23.93 -0.87
CA ASP A 329 4.26 24.42 0.07
C ASP A 329 5.67 24.03 -0.42
N GLU A 330 6.45 23.32 0.37
CA GLU A 330 7.77 22.79 0.01
C GLU A 330 7.72 21.25 -0.26
N ALA A 331 6.51 20.69 -0.33
CA ALA A 331 6.33 19.25 -0.54
C ALA A 331 6.91 18.76 -1.86
N ARG A 332 7.39 17.53 -1.82
CA ARG A 332 7.99 16.85 -2.97
C ARG A 332 7.30 15.53 -3.25
N SER A 333 7.00 15.27 -4.52
CA SER A 333 6.55 13.96 -4.94
C SER A 333 7.47 13.36 -6.01
N VAL A 334 7.65 12.05 -5.95
CA VAL A 334 8.34 11.26 -6.96
C VAL A 334 7.43 10.12 -7.36
N TYR A 335 7.14 9.99 -8.64
CA TYR A 335 6.45 8.82 -9.16
C TYR A 335 7.37 8.06 -10.11
N GLN A 336 7.55 6.76 -9.86
CA GLN A 336 8.35 5.86 -10.68
C GLN A 336 7.47 4.71 -11.17
N GLY A 337 7.16 4.68 -12.46
CA GLY A 337 6.35 3.62 -13.05
C GLY A 337 7.15 2.77 -14.02
N LEU A 338 7.09 1.46 -13.90
CA LEU A 338 7.76 0.52 -14.81
C LEU A 338 6.74 -0.45 -15.43
N ILE A 339 6.67 -0.49 -16.75
CA ILE A 339 6.05 -1.59 -17.49
C ILE A 339 7.16 -2.53 -17.93
N LYS A 340 7.12 -3.78 -17.44
CA LYS A 340 8.04 -4.84 -17.79
C LYS A 340 7.29 -5.93 -18.54
N VAL A 341 7.75 -6.28 -19.72
CA VAL A 341 7.14 -7.32 -20.56
C VAL A 341 8.18 -8.39 -20.88
N ASP A 342 7.92 -9.60 -20.44
CA ASP A 342 8.78 -10.75 -20.69
C ASP A 342 8.76 -11.19 -22.16
N HIS A 343 9.76 -11.96 -22.55
CA HIS A 343 9.87 -12.54 -23.90
C HIS A 343 8.65 -13.40 -24.26
N ASP A 344 8.10 -14.13 -23.28
CA ASP A 344 6.97 -15.04 -23.45
C ASP A 344 5.60 -14.38 -23.17
N ALA A 345 5.55 -13.04 -23.19
CA ALA A 345 4.33 -12.25 -22.96
C ALA A 345 3.87 -11.44 -24.20
N PRO A 346 3.73 -12.04 -25.40
CA PRO A 346 3.20 -11.32 -26.55
C PRO A 346 1.75 -10.92 -26.37
N GLN A 347 1.30 -9.91 -27.14
CA GLN A 347 -0.02 -9.34 -27.14
C GLN A 347 -0.41 -8.69 -25.80
N THR A 348 0.60 -8.24 -25.06
CA THR A 348 0.42 -7.37 -23.90
C THR A 348 -0.13 -6.01 -24.32
N ASP A 349 -1.13 -5.51 -23.57
CA ASP A 349 -1.69 -4.16 -23.71
C ASP A 349 -1.55 -3.42 -22.38
N ALA A 350 -0.54 -2.56 -22.28
CA ALA A 350 -0.20 -1.87 -21.03
C ALA A 350 -0.13 -0.35 -21.22
N TYR A 351 -0.73 0.38 -20.27
CA TYR A 351 -0.67 1.84 -20.27
C TYR A 351 -0.45 2.39 -18.87
N LEU A 352 0.48 3.34 -18.76
CA LEU A 352 0.81 4.01 -17.50
C LEU A 352 0.61 5.50 -17.65
N THR A 353 -0.16 6.10 -16.75
CA THR A 353 -0.40 7.55 -16.70
C THR A 353 -0.11 8.08 -15.30
N ASN A 354 0.67 9.18 -15.24
CA ASN A 354 0.84 9.96 -14.03
C ASN A 354 0.64 11.44 -14.33
N ASN A 355 -0.31 12.05 -13.64
CA ASN A 355 -0.64 13.47 -13.77
C ASN A 355 -0.43 14.18 -12.44
N ASN A 356 0.36 15.26 -12.45
CA ASN A 356 0.69 16.00 -11.24
C ASN A 356 0.29 17.47 -11.35
N LEU A 357 -0.23 17.98 -10.25
CA LEU A 357 -0.61 19.38 -10.08
C LEU A 357 0.30 20.03 -9.04
N ILE A 358 1.04 21.08 -9.45
CA ILE A 358 1.87 21.90 -8.57
C ILE A 358 1.07 23.15 -8.22
N LEU A 359 0.81 23.38 -6.93
CA LEU A 359 -0.08 24.43 -6.47
C LEU A 359 0.64 25.75 -6.20
N ASN A 360 1.94 25.73 -5.86
CA ASN A 360 2.77 26.91 -5.60
C ASN A 360 4.23 26.72 -6.05
N ASP A 361 5.09 27.72 -5.87
CA ASP A 361 6.45 27.74 -6.40
C ASP A 361 7.45 26.85 -5.61
N GLY A 362 7.23 26.61 -4.30
CA GLY A 362 8.09 25.77 -3.46
C GLY A 362 7.97 24.28 -3.78
N ALA A 363 6.77 23.85 -4.15
CA ALA A 363 6.45 22.45 -4.38
C ALA A 363 7.11 21.86 -5.65
N ARG A 364 7.42 20.56 -5.59
CA ARG A 364 8.06 19.85 -6.70
C ARG A 364 7.47 18.46 -6.93
N SER A 365 7.29 18.09 -8.20
CA SER A 365 6.88 16.74 -8.61
C SER A 365 7.74 16.21 -9.74
N ASP A 366 8.37 15.05 -9.51
CA ASP A 366 9.17 14.32 -10.50
C ASP A 366 8.40 13.07 -10.96
N SER A 367 8.23 12.87 -12.26
CA SER A 367 7.59 11.68 -12.84
C SER A 367 8.55 10.95 -13.77
N ILE A 368 8.76 9.66 -13.52
CA ILE A 368 9.79 8.82 -14.16
C ILE A 368 9.16 7.53 -14.68
N PRO A 369 8.40 7.59 -15.77
CA PRO A 369 7.87 6.38 -16.40
C PRO A 369 8.96 5.67 -17.20
N SER A 370 8.98 4.34 -17.12
CA SER A 370 9.97 3.48 -17.81
C SER A 370 9.30 2.27 -18.46
N LEU A 371 9.89 1.80 -19.55
CA LEU A 371 9.46 0.60 -20.28
C LEU A 371 10.64 -0.34 -20.44
N GLN A 372 10.44 -1.62 -20.08
CA GLN A 372 11.37 -2.71 -20.35
C GLN A 372 10.62 -3.79 -21.14
N ILE A 373 10.78 -3.81 -22.45
CA ILE A 373 9.99 -4.65 -23.35
C ILE A 373 10.90 -5.63 -24.07
N ASN A 374 10.68 -6.93 -23.86
CA ASN A 374 11.49 -8.01 -24.39
C ASN A 374 10.81 -8.80 -25.53
N THR A 375 9.67 -8.31 -26.07
CA THR A 375 8.95 -8.92 -27.20
C THR A 375 8.36 -7.84 -28.11
N ASP A 376 8.15 -8.14 -29.40
CA ASP A 376 7.77 -7.13 -30.40
C ASP A 376 6.25 -6.94 -30.55
N ASP A 377 5.44 -7.96 -30.27
CA ASP A 377 4.00 -7.95 -30.47
C ASP A 377 3.26 -7.42 -29.22
N VAL A 378 3.35 -6.11 -28.96
CA VAL A 378 2.76 -5.48 -27.79
C VAL A 378 2.20 -4.09 -28.09
N LYS A 379 1.29 -3.61 -27.22
CA LYS A 379 0.80 -2.24 -27.16
C LYS A 379 1.14 -1.66 -25.79
N CYS A 380 2.34 -1.11 -25.65
CA CYS A 380 2.80 -0.53 -24.39
C CYS A 380 3.15 0.94 -24.60
N SER A 381 2.61 1.78 -23.73
CA SER A 381 2.92 3.20 -23.75
C SER A 381 2.73 3.84 -22.37
N HIS A 382 3.27 5.04 -22.21
CA HIS A 382 3.08 5.84 -21.01
C HIS A 382 2.80 7.31 -21.35
N GLY A 383 2.12 7.99 -20.43
CA GLY A 383 1.90 9.43 -20.44
C GLY A 383 2.23 10.03 -19.09
N SER A 384 2.82 11.21 -19.08
CA SER A 384 3.05 11.95 -17.85
C SER A 384 2.83 13.43 -18.07
N THR A 385 2.14 14.08 -17.13
CA THR A 385 1.97 15.52 -17.13
C THR A 385 2.27 16.08 -15.75
N THR A 386 2.99 17.20 -15.72
CA THR A 386 3.18 17.99 -14.52
C THR A 386 2.87 19.44 -14.88
N GLY A 387 1.92 20.04 -14.19
CA GLY A 387 1.44 21.38 -14.52
C GLY A 387 0.94 22.13 -13.29
N ARG A 388 0.53 23.37 -13.50
CA ARG A 388 -0.11 24.22 -12.49
C ARG A 388 -1.58 24.38 -12.82
N ILE A 389 -2.35 24.94 -11.89
CA ILE A 389 -3.74 25.31 -12.12
C ILE A 389 -3.82 26.22 -13.35
N ASP A 390 -4.71 25.86 -14.29
CA ASP A 390 -4.93 26.66 -15.50
C ASP A 390 -5.55 28.01 -15.13
N GLN A 391 -4.77 29.08 -15.35
CA GLN A 391 -5.17 30.45 -15.04
C GLN A 391 -6.43 30.90 -15.80
N ARG A 392 -6.72 30.29 -16.95
CA ARG A 392 -7.95 30.60 -17.71
C ARG A 392 -9.17 29.99 -17.04
N GLN A 393 -9.05 28.77 -16.55
CA GLN A 393 -10.13 28.10 -15.79
C GLN A 393 -10.37 28.83 -14.46
N LEU A 394 -9.29 29.19 -13.76
CA LEU A 394 -9.38 29.97 -12.53
C LEU A 394 -10.09 31.32 -12.80
N PHE A 395 -9.62 32.09 -13.79
CA PHE A 395 -10.24 33.36 -14.18
C PHE A 395 -11.73 33.21 -14.57
N TYR A 396 -12.07 32.13 -15.28
CA TYR A 396 -13.46 31.84 -15.64
C TYR A 396 -14.33 31.67 -14.39
N LEU A 397 -13.91 30.91 -13.39
CA LEU A 397 -14.64 30.74 -12.13
C LEU A 397 -14.78 32.05 -11.35
N LEU A 398 -13.72 32.86 -11.26
CA LEU A 398 -13.77 34.20 -10.66
C LEU A 398 -14.81 35.10 -11.34
N THR A 399 -14.91 35.04 -12.67
CA THR A 399 -15.94 35.83 -13.41
C THR A 399 -17.35 35.32 -13.18
N ARG A 400 -17.52 34.11 -12.66
CA ARG A 400 -18.82 33.54 -12.27
C ARG A 400 -19.20 33.84 -10.82
N GLY A 401 -18.33 34.53 -10.07
CA GLY A 401 -18.61 35.00 -8.72
C GLY A 401 -18.06 34.13 -7.61
N TYR A 402 -17.28 33.06 -7.93
CA TYR A 402 -16.53 32.30 -6.93
C TYR A 402 -15.37 33.14 -6.40
N ASN A 403 -15.08 33.04 -5.11
CA ASN A 403 -13.84 33.64 -4.59
C ASN A 403 -12.60 32.80 -5.02
N PRO A 404 -11.38 33.31 -4.84
CA PRO A 404 -10.16 32.60 -5.28
C PRO A 404 -9.98 31.21 -4.67
N THR A 405 -10.29 31.05 -3.38
CA THR A 405 -10.18 29.77 -2.65
C THR A 405 -11.21 28.77 -3.17
N GLU A 406 -12.49 29.14 -3.22
CA GLU A 406 -13.54 28.29 -3.78
C GLU A 406 -13.20 27.82 -5.19
N ALA A 407 -12.69 28.72 -6.04
CA ALA A 407 -12.31 28.39 -7.40
C ALA A 407 -11.13 27.39 -7.45
N ARG A 408 -10.13 27.53 -6.57
CA ARG A 408 -9.01 26.57 -6.46
C ARG A 408 -9.51 25.20 -5.99
N VAL A 409 -10.31 25.17 -4.93
CA VAL A 409 -10.93 23.93 -4.41
C VAL A 409 -11.65 23.18 -5.52
N MET A 410 -12.53 23.87 -6.26
CA MET A 410 -13.28 23.25 -7.36
C MET A 410 -12.37 22.68 -8.46
N LEU A 411 -11.29 23.37 -8.81
CA LEU A 411 -10.36 22.90 -9.84
C LEU A 411 -9.56 21.67 -9.39
N VAL A 412 -9.09 21.65 -8.13
CA VAL A 412 -8.33 20.53 -7.58
C VAL A 412 -9.22 19.34 -7.31
N GLN A 413 -10.42 19.52 -6.76
CA GLN A 413 -11.41 18.44 -6.63
C GLN A 413 -11.76 17.86 -8.00
N GLY A 414 -12.04 18.70 -9.01
CA GLY A 414 -12.29 18.24 -10.37
C GLY A 414 -11.11 17.48 -10.99
N PHE A 415 -9.88 17.84 -10.64
CA PHE A 415 -8.70 17.09 -11.07
C PHE A 415 -8.68 15.67 -10.51
N PHE A 416 -9.07 15.45 -9.25
CA PHE A 416 -9.08 14.15 -8.63
C PHE A 416 -10.36 13.33 -8.86
N GLU A 417 -11.49 13.95 -9.22
CA GLU A 417 -12.82 13.32 -9.25
C GLU A 417 -12.87 12.03 -10.09
N GLU A 418 -12.12 11.96 -11.19
CA GLU A 418 -12.05 10.75 -12.00
C GLU A 418 -11.51 9.54 -11.22
N LEU A 419 -10.51 9.74 -10.35
CA LEU A 419 -9.97 8.69 -9.48
C LEU A 419 -10.89 8.43 -8.28
N ILE A 420 -11.37 9.49 -7.63
CA ILE A 420 -12.27 9.35 -6.48
C ILE A 420 -13.50 8.54 -6.85
N SER A 421 -14.05 8.73 -8.04
CA SER A 421 -15.23 7.98 -8.52
C SER A 421 -14.97 6.48 -8.73
N ARG A 422 -13.71 6.03 -8.81
CA ARG A 422 -13.32 4.62 -8.90
C ARG A 422 -13.21 3.92 -7.54
N ALA A 423 -13.10 4.71 -6.46
CA ALA A 423 -13.08 4.18 -5.11
C ALA A 423 -14.50 3.71 -4.68
N PRO A 424 -14.60 2.77 -3.72
CA PRO A 424 -15.88 2.37 -3.14
C PRO A 424 -16.65 3.57 -2.60
N ALA A 425 -17.99 3.53 -2.69
CA ALA A 425 -18.84 4.65 -2.27
C ALA A 425 -18.59 5.09 -0.83
N VAL A 426 -18.24 4.15 0.06
CA VAL A 426 -17.92 4.41 1.46
C VAL A 426 -16.67 5.29 1.65
N MET A 427 -15.75 5.31 0.68
CA MET A 427 -14.51 6.12 0.74
C MET A 427 -14.62 7.46 0.00
N GLN A 428 -15.55 7.59 -0.96
CA GLN A 428 -15.55 8.74 -1.89
C GLN A 428 -15.74 10.08 -1.19
N GLU A 429 -16.65 10.16 -0.21
CA GLU A 429 -16.92 11.39 0.52
C GLU A 429 -15.73 11.79 1.39
N GLU A 430 -15.13 10.83 2.09
CA GLU A 430 -13.91 11.06 2.88
C GLU A 430 -12.75 11.58 2.01
N LEU A 431 -12.54 10.99 0.81
CA LEU A 431 -11.49 11.42 -0.10
C LEU A 431 -11.72 12.85 -0.63
N ARG A 432 -12.98 13.23 -0.91
CA ARG A 432 -13.29 14.61 -1.32
C ARG A 432 -13.03 15.61 -0.20
N ASN A 433 -13.47 15.28 1.02
CA ASN A 433 -13.27 16.14 2.19
C ASN A 433 -11.78 16.32 2.49
N GLU A 434 -10.99 15.23 2.45
CA GLU A 434 -9.56 15.28 2.66
C GLU A 434 -8.84 16.19 1.65
N VAL A 435 -9.19 16.09 0.36
CA VAL A 435 -8.65 16.97 -0.68
C VAL A 435 -9.03 18.44 -0.42
N GLU A 436 -10.26 18.71 -0.01
CA GLU A 436 -10.74 20.04 0.31
C GLU A 436 -10.01 20.66 1.51
N GLU A 437 -9.94 19.92 2.62
CA GLU A 437 -9.26 20.35 3.86
C GLU A 437 -7.79 20.71 3.61
N ARG A 438 -7.10 19.91 2.79
CA ARG A 438 -5.70 20.18 2.45
C ARG A 438 -5.49 21.42 1.62
N ILE A 439 -6.46 21.81 0.84
CA ILE A 439 -6.39 23.07 0.07
C ILE A 439 -6.68 24.26 0.99
N LEU A 440 -7.66 24.13 1.90
CA LEU A 440 -8.12 25.20 2.80
C LEU A 440 -7.14 25.51 3.92
N ALA A 441 -6.31 24.55 4.35
CA ALA A 441 -5.33 24.73 5.41
C ALA A 441 -4.27 25.85 5.16
N GLU A 442 -4.31 26.53 4.02
CA GLU A 442 -3.41 27.65 3.68
C GLU A 442 -3.86 29.03 4.21
N GLU A 443 -5.11 29.21 4.60
CA GLU A 443 -5.65 30.57 4.82
C GLU A 443 -5.56 31.05 6.29
N ASP A 444 -5.30 30.14 7.23
CA ASP A 444 -5.23 30.51 8.67
C ASP A 444 -3.87 31.09 9.10
N ASP A 445 -2.81 30.94 8.28
CA ASP A 445 -1.45 31.45 8.58
C ASP A 445 -1.14 32.83 7.96
N GLU A 446 -2.02 33.41 7.13
CA GLU A 446 -1.83 34.74 6.51
C GLU A 446 -2.69 35.87 7.16
N GLU A 447 -3.45 35.65 8.24
CA GLU A 447 -4.11 36.67 9.05
C GLU A 447 -3.29 36.96 10.31
#